data_e7fc4f47f8db20341f553f5010bce8d4
#
_entry.id   e7fc4f47f8db20341f553f5010bce8d4
#
_cell.length_a   1.000
_cell.length_b   1.000
_cell.length_c   1.000
_cell.angle_alpha   90.00
_cell.angle_beta   90.00
_cell.angle_gamma   90.00
#
_symmetry.space_group_name_H-M   'P 1'
#
loop_
_entity.id
_entity.type
_entity.pdbx_description
1 polymer ?
#
loop_
_entity_poly.entity_id
_entity_poly.type
_entity_poly.pdbx_seq_one_letter_code
_entity_poly.pdbx_strand_id
1 'polypeptide(L)'
;MISHQGRVSSGEPMDQQPIVRPGQPARNFSLKDQDNTTWDLYEQQDRRVLLSFHPLAWTPYCAQQMQSLEEHRKIFGDLNTVAVGISVDSLPCKRAWADQLGIGKTRLLCDFWPHGKVAAAFGIFREGNGFSERANILLDEKRVVSWVKVYPVHSVPDIQEVIGVLRKQ
;
A
#
# COMPACT_ATOMS: atom_id res chain seq x y z
N MET A 1 -5.12 -22.85 45.90
CA MET A 1 -5.26 -21.50 45.34
C MET A 1 -3.97 -21.17 44.61
N ILE A 2 -3.96 -21.23 43.29
CA ILE A 2 -2.80 -20.85 42.48
C ILE A 2 -3.25 -19.66 41.63
N SER A 3 -2.82 -18.47 42.00
CA SER A 3 -3.09 -17.26 41.24
C SER A 3 -2.09 -17.19 40.07
N HIS A 4 -2.57 -17.42 38.87
CA HIS A 4 -1.85 -17.08 37.63
C HIS A 4 -2.06 -15.60 37.35
N GLN A 5 -1.13 -14.76 37.78
CA GLN A 5 -0.98 -13.43 37.20
C GLN A 5 -0.21 -13.56 35.88
N GLY A 6 -0.96 -13.70 34.79
CA GLY A 6 -0.41 -13.56 33.45
C GLY A 6 0.03 -12.11 33.24
N ARG A 7 1.36 -11.89 33.18
CA ARG A 7 1.90 -10.63 32.64
C ARG A 7 1.47 -10.52 31.19
N VAL A 8 0.58 -9.59 30.91
CA VAL A 8 0.40 -9.07 29.56
C VAL A 8 1.66 -8.26 29.27
N SER A 9 2.54 -8.78 28.42
CA SER A 9 3.65 -7.97 27.93
C SER A 9 3.03 -6.84 27.12
N SER A 10 3.15 -5.61 27.62
CA SER A 10 2.94 -4.41 26.83
C SER A 10 3.88 -4.49 25.65
N GLY A 11 3.33 -4.76 24.44
CA GLY A 11 4.10 -4.72 23.22
C GLY A 11 4.81 -3.37 23.14
N GLU A 12 6.12 -3.40 22.91
CA GLU A 12 6.87 -2.18 22.64
C GLU A 12 6.19 -1.48 21.45
N PRO A 13 5.99 -0.15 21.51
CA PRO A 13 5.44 0.59 20.38
C PRO A 13 6.34 0.31 19.19
N MET A 14 5.74 -0.10 18.05
CA MET A 14 6.49 -0.22 16.81
C MET A 14 7.13 1.14 16.55
N ASP A 15 8.46 1.16 16.39
CA ASP A 15 9.24 2.39 16.16
C ASP A 15 8.77 2.98 14.82
N GLN A 16 7.78 3.88 14.90
CA GLN A 16 7.15 4.46 13.74
C GLN A 16 8.14 5.39 13.05
N GLN A 17 8.64 4.96 11.91
CA GLN A 17 9.51 5.76 11.08
C GLN A 17 8.76 7.03 10.62
N PRO A 18 9.44 8.16 10.46
CA PRO A 18 8.82 9.33 9.85
C PRO A 18 8.38 9.01 8.40
N ILE A 19 7.34 9.71 7.92
CA ILE A 19 6.88 9.55 6.54
C ILE A 19 8.05 9.72 5.58
N VAL A 20 8.21 8.77 4.68
CA VAL A 20 9.26 8.80 3.66
C VAL A 20 9.16 10.07 2.80
N ARG A 21 10.30 10.53 2.29
CA ARG A 21 10.40 11.77 1.51
C ARG A 21 11.07 11.50 0.16
N PRO A 22 10.81 12.33 -0.86
CA PRO A 22 11.55 12.28 -2.12
C PRO A 22 13.06 12.28 -1.89
N GLY A 23 13.78 11.44 -2.64
CA GLY A 23 15.21 11.23 -2.53
C GLY A 23 15.62 10.11 -1.56
N GLN A 24 14.71 9.55 -0.77
CA GLN A 24 15.01 8.42 0.12
C GLN A 24 14.88 7.09 -0.62
N PRO A 25 15.83 6.15 -0.46
CA PRO A 25 15.70 4.80 -1.01
C PRO A 25 14.61 4.04 -0.23
N ALA A 26 13.72 3.38 -0.96
CA ALA A 26 12.74 2.48 -0.36
C ALA A 26 13.42 1.17 0.05
N ARG A 27 13.06 0.66 1.24
CA ARG A 27 13.47 -0.68 1.66
C ARG A 27 12.68 -1.73 0.89
N ASN A 28 13.34 -2.84 0.54
CA ASN A 28 12.64 -3.97 -0.08
C ASN A 28 11.57 -4.55 0.84
N PHE A 29 10.50 -5.03 0.25
CA PHE A 29 9.49 -5.85 0.92
C PHE A 29 8.86 -6.83 -0.06
N SER A 30 8.34 -7.92 0.48
CA SER A 30 7.57 -8.91 -0.26
C SER A 30 6.24 -9.12 0.45
N LEU A 31 5.15 -9.08 -0.29
CA LEU A 31 3.79 -9.35 0.19
C LEU A 31 3.07 -10.31 -0.74
N LYS A 32 2.09 -11.03 -0.21
CA LYS A 32 1.13 -11.78 -1.03
C LYS A 32 0.09 -10.83 -1.61
N ASP A 33 -0.28 -11.08 -2.86
CA ASP A 33 -1.43 -10.42 -3.47
C ASP A 33 -2.73 -11.23 -3.28
N GLN A 34 -3.84 -10.75 -3.82
CA GLN A 34 -5.16 -11.40 -3.76
C GLN A 34 -5.17 -12.82 -4.36
N ASP A 35 -4.23 -13.16 -5.22
CA ASP A 35 -4.12 -14.47 -5.88
C ASP A 35 -3.11 -15.40 -5.20
N ASN A 36 -2.65 -15.04 -3.99
CA ASN A 36 -1.61 -15.77 -3.25
C ASN A 36 -0.25 -15.80 -3.95
N THR A 37 -0.03 -14.90 -4.90
CA THR A 37 1.26 -14.75 -5.57
C THR A 37 2.13 -13.79 -4.76
N THR A 38 3.41 -14.11 -4.59
CA THR A 38 4.36 -13.21 -3.95
C THR A 38 4.71 -12.08 -4.91
N TRP A 39 4.59 -10.85 -4.42
CA TRP A 39 5.03 -9.65 -5.10
C TRP A 39 6.18 -9.03 -4.31
N ASP A 40 7.32 -8.83 -4.97
CA ASP A 40 8.52 -8.23 -4.37
C ASP A 40 8.83 -6.91 -5.04
N LEU A 41 9.13 -5.88 -4.24
CA LEU A 41 9.41 -4.55 -4.75
C LEU A 41 10.68 -4.52 -5.62
N TYR A 42 11.73 -5.21 -5.21
CA TYR A 42 13.01 -5.18 -5.93
C TYR A 42 13.01 -6.04 -7.20
N GLU A 43 12.04 -6.93 -7.37
CA GLU A 43 11.82 -7.66 -8.63
C GLU A 43 11.18 -6.79 -9.73
N GLN A 44 10.66 -5.60 -9.40
CA GLN A 44 10.08 -4.67 -10.37
C GLN A 44 11.15 -3.83 -11.08
N GLN A 45 12.23 -4.46 -11.56
CA GLN A 45 13.39 -3.78 -12.13
C GLN A 45 13.02 -2.91 -13.35
N ASP A 46 13.74 -1.81 -13.51
CA ASP A 46 13.63 -0.87 -14.63
C ASP A 46 12.24 -0.24 -14.83
N ARG A 47 11.38 -0.34 -13.82
CA ARG A 47 10.05 0.25 -13.82
C ARG A 47 9.84 1.16 -12.63
N ARG A 48 9.08 2.22 -12.83
CA ARG A 48 8.54 3.01 -11.72
C ARG A 48 7.45 2.23 -10.98
N VAL A 49 7.28 2.48 -9.71
CA VAL A 49 6.29 1.78 -8.88
C VAL A 49 5.42 2.78 -8.14
N LEU A 50 4.11 2.68 -8.33
CA LEU A 50 3.13 3.40 -7.51
C LEU A 50 2.64 2.48 -6.40
N LEU A 51 2.96 2.81 -5.17
CA LEU A 51 2.42 2.19 -3.97
C LEU A 51 1.21 2.99 -3.51
N SER A 52 0.01 2.47 -3.73
CA SER A 52 -1.25 3.11 -3.37
C SER A 52 -1.81 2.47 -2.10
N PHE A 53 -1.50 3.08 -0.95
CA PHE A 53 -1.98 2.61 0.34
C PHE A 53 -3.40 3.07 0.60
N HIS A 54 -4.22 2.17 1.11
CA HIS A 54 -5.59 2.47 1.54
C HIS A 54 -5.88 1.86 2.90
N PRO A 55 -6.74 2.48 3.73
CA PRO A 55 -7.01 2.00 5.09
C PRO A 55 -7.52 0.57 5.17
N LEU A 56 -8.67 0.28 4.60
CA LEU A 56 -9.35 -1.02 4.72
C LEU A 56 -10.15 -1.37 3.46
N ALA A 57 -10.07 -2.63 3.05
CA ALA A 57 -11.00 -3.20 2.07
C ALA A 57 -12.46 -3.05 2.54
N TRP A 58 -13.41 -3.17 1.62
CA TRP A 58 -14.86 -3.08 1.87
C TRP A 58 -15.34 -1.71 2.35
N THR A 59 -14.57 -0.64 2.07
CA THR A 59 -14.98 0.74 2.33
C THR A 59 -15.13 1.51 1.02
N PRO A 60 -16.08 2.47 0.91
CA PRO A 60 -16.41 3.12 -0.37
C PRO A 60 -15.25 3.86 -1.02
N TYR A 61 -14.51 4.67 -0.26
CA TYR A 61 -13.39 5.44 -0.78
C TYR A 61 -12.22 4.54 -1.21
N CYS A 62 -11.96 3.46 -0.48
CA CYS A 62 -10.93 2.49 -0.85
C CYS A 62 -11.32 1.72 -2.11
N ALA A 63 -12.61 1.38 -2.27
CA ALA A 63 -13.11 0.74 -3.48
C ALA A 63 -12.87 1.62 -4.72
N GLN A 64 -13.26 2.89 -4.67
CA GLN A 64 -13.05 3.83 -5.77
C GLN A 64 -11.56 4.03 -6.08
N GLN A 65 -10.71 4.12 -5.05
CA GLN A 65 -9.27 4.24 -5.23
C GLN A 65 -8.70 3.03 -5.98
N MET A 66 -9.04 1.80 -5.58
CA MET A 66 -8.53 0.58 -6.22
C MET A 66 -9.10 0.36 -7.62
N GLN A 67 -10.40 0.63 -7.83
CA GLN A 67 -11.00 0.58 -9.16
C GLN A 67 -10.34 1.58 -10.12
N SER A 68 -10.00 2.77 -9.63
CA SER A 68 -9.28 3.78 -10.42
C SER A 68 -7.89 3.29 -10.87
N LEU A 69 -7.17 2.52 -10.06
CA LEU A 69 -5.91 1.90 -10.48
C LEU A 69 -6.13 0.89 -11.63
N GLU A 70 -7.15 0.04 -11.50
CA GLU A 70 -7.48 -0.97 -12.54
C GLU A 70 -7.89 -0.31 -13.87
N GLU A 71 -8.74 0.70 -13.82
CA GLU A 71 -9.19 1.44 -14.98
C GLU A 71 -8.06 2.13 -15.75
N HIS A 72 -7.07 2.67 -15.01
CA HIS A 72 -5.95 3.42 -15.58
C HIS A 72 -4.69 2.57 -15.78
N ARG A 73 -4.75 1.25 -15.58
CA ARG A 73 -3.56 0.38 -15.64
C ARG A 73 -2.81 0.45 -16.96
N LYS A 74 -3.54 0.65 -18.09
CA LYS A 74 -2.90 0.80 -19.40
C LYS A 74 -2.05 2.05 -19.45
N ILE A 75 -2.56 3.17 -18.93
CA ILE A 75 -1.83 4.44 -18.86
C ILE A 75 -0.58 4.28 -18.00
N PHE A 76 -0.69 3.60 -16.85
CA PHE A 76 0.49 3.30 -16.02
C PHE A 76 1.51 2.47 -16.78
N GLY A 77 1.09 1.45 -17.51
CA GLY A 77 1.97 0.63 -18.35
C GLY A 77 2.67 1.44 -19.43
N ASP A 78 1.95 2.31 -20.14
CA ASP A 78 2.48 3.21 -21.17
C ASP A 78 3.51 4.22 -20.57
N LEU A 79 3.38 4.53 -19.28
CA LEU A 79 4.30 5.38 -18.50
C LEU A 79 5.36 4.57 -17.74
N ASN A 80 5.61 3.32 -18.14
CA ASN A 80 6.59 2.42 -17.50
C ASN A 80 6.38 2.28 -15.99
N THR A 81 5.15 2.23 -15.53
CA THR A 81 4.81 2.20 -14.10
C THR A 81 3.98 0.97 -13.75
N VAL A 82 4.33 0.33 -12.63
CA VAL A 82 3.51 -0.68 -11.96
C VAL A 82 2.77 -0.02 -10.81
N ALA A 83 1.44 -0.07 -10.82
CA ALA A 83 0.62 0.40 -9.72
C ALA A 83 0.09 -0.79 -8.90
N VAL A 84 0.22 -0.72 -7.59
CA VAL A 84 -0.29 -1.75 -6.65
C VAL A 84 -1.06 -1.09 -5.51
N GLY A 85 -2.12 -1.75 -5.05
CA GLY A 85 -2.85 -1.35 -3.85
C GLY A 85 -2.31 -2.09 -2.63
N ILE A 86 -2.22 -1.44 -1.48
CA ILE A 86 -1.71 -2.05 -0.24
C ILE A 86 -2.64 -1.70 0.92
N SER A 87 -3.02 -2.70 1.70
CA SER A 87 -3.73 -2.53 2.98
C SER A 87 -3.40 -3.66 3.95
N VAL A 88 -3.83 -3.51 5.19
CA VAL A 88 -3.61 -4.50 6.27
C VAL A 88 -4.54 -5.71 6.19
N ASP A 89 -5.42 -5.79 5.19
CA ASP A 89 -6.38 -6.87 5.05
C ASP A 89 -5.71 -8.20 4.71
N SER A 90 -6.36 -9.29 5.12
CA SER A 90 -5.90 -10.65 4.82
C SER A 90 -6.10 -11.02 3.35
N LEU A 91 -5.41 -12.05 2.90
CA LEU A 91 -5.52 -12.55 1.53
C LEU A 91 -6.96 -12.97 1.16
N PRO A 92 -7.70 -13.77 1.96
CA PRO A 92 -9.07 -14.10 1.62
C PRO A 92 -9.99 -12.88 1.52
N CYS A 93 -9.79 -11.88 2.38
CA CYS A 93 -10.51 -10.62 2.33
C CYS A 93 -10.23 -9.87 1.02
N LYS A 94 -8.96 -9.71 0.66
CA LYS A 94 -8.55 -9.04 -0.60
C LYS A 94 -9.06 -9.76 -1.83
N ARG A 95 -9.03 -11.10 -1.83
CA ARG A 95 -9.52 -11.88 -2.96
C ARG A 95 -11.02 -11.66 -3.18
N ALA A 96 -11.83 -11.84 -2.15
CA ALA A 96 -13.27 -11.62 -2.24
C ALA A 96 -13.61 -10.19 -2.66
N TRP A 97 -12.85 -9.22 -2.16
CA TRP A 97 -13.06 -7.82 -2.51
C TRP A 97 -12.63 -7.49 -3.95
N ALA A 98 -11.51 -8.02 -4.42
CA ALA A 98 -11.09 -7.88 -5.81
C ALA A 98 -12.13 -8.45 -6.78
N ASP A 99 -12.67 -9.63 -6.48
CA ASP A 99 -13.75 -10.26 -7.27
C ASP A 99 -14.99 -9.37 -7.29
N GLN A 100 -15.42 -8.83 -6.14
CA GLN A 100 -16.57 -7.93 -6.03
C GLN A 100 -16.37 -6.63 -6.84
N LEU A 101 -15.15 -6.09 -6.88
CA LEU A 101 -14.83 -4.84 -7.58
C LEU A 101 -14.49 -5.05 -9.07
N GLY A 102 -14.38 -6.29 -9.54
CA GLY A 102 -13.94 -6.60 -10.89
C GLY A 102 -12.47 -6.27 -11.16
N ILE A 103 -11.62 -6.29 -10.13
CA ILE A 103 -10.18 -6.03 -10.24
C ILE A 103 -9.47 -7.33 -10.57
N GLY A 104 -9.03 -7.47 -11.83
CA GLY A 104 -8.43 -8.70 -12.33
C GLY A 104 -6.93 -8.60 -12.65
N LYS A 105 -6.38 -7.40 -12.77
CA LYS A 105 -4.99 -7.18 -13.21
C LYS A 105 -4.16 -6.41 -12.20
N THR A 106 -4.75 -5.42 -11.54
CA THR A 106 -4.06 -4.68 -10.48
C THR A 106 -3.80 -5.57 -9.28
N ARG A 107 -2.58 -5.60 -8.79
CA ARG A 107 -2.21 -6.37 -7.60
C ARG A 107 -2.66 -5.64 -6.35
N LEU A 108 -3.40 -6.34 -5.49
CA LEU A 108 -3.84 -5.85 -4.19
C LEU A 108 -3.07 -6.61 -3.10
N LEU A 109 -2.06 -5.96 -2.53
CA LEU A 109 -1.11 -6.56 -1.61
C LEU A 109 -1.64 -6.58 -0.19
N CYS A 110 -1.31 -7.64 0.55
CA CYS A 110 -1.78 -7.91 1.91
C CYS A 110 -0.66 -7.63 2.93
N ASP A 111 -0.65 -6.45 3.53
CA ASP A 111 0.24 -6.08 4.64
C ASP A 111 -0.35 -6.55 5.98
N PHE A 112 -0.80 -7.82 5.99
CA PHE A 112 -1.58 -8.41 7.06
C PHE A 112 -0.71 -8.86 8.23
N TRP A 113 0.43 -9.52 7.95
CA TRP A 113 1.31 -10.02 9.00
C TRP A 113 2.80 -9.98 8.63
N PRO A 114 3.68 -9.44 9.50
CA PRO A 114 3.34 -8.66 10.70
C PRO A 114 2.47 -7.46 10.35
N HIS A 115 1.43 -7.21 11.15
CA HIS A 115 0.34 -6.29 10.85
C HIS A 115 0.82 -4.87 10.55
N GLY A 116 0.63 -4.40 9.31
CA GLY A 116 1.00 -3.06 8.90
C GLY A 116 2.51 -2.79 8.82
N LYS A 117 3.34 -3.84 8.78
CA LYS A 117 4.80 -3.70 8.78
C LYS A 117 5.32 -2.85 7.62
N VAL A 118 4.75 -3.03 6.42
CA VAL A 118 5.15 -2.25 5.25
C VAL A 118 4.70 -0.81 5.39
N ALA A 119 3.45 -0.56 5.78
CA ALA A 119 2.97 0.79 6.06
C ALA A 119 3.82 1.51 7.12
N ALA A 120 4.22 0.81 8.18
CA ALA A 120 5.11 1.34 9.22
C ALA A 120 6.50 1.69 8.66
N ALA A 121 7.05 0.86 7.77
CA ALA A 121 8.34 1.12 7.12
C ALA A 121 8.33 2.38 6.23
N PHE A 122 7.17 2.75 5.69
CA PHE A 122 6.97 3.99 4.95
C PHE A 122 6.49 5.16 5.83
N GLY A 123 6.35 4.94 7.14
CA GLY A 123 5.95 5.96 8.12
C GLY A 123 4.49 6.40 8.05
N ILE A 124 3.62 5.55 7.49
CA ILE A 124 2.20 5.87 7.26
C ILE A 124 1.23 4.93 7.99
N PHE A 125 1.72 4.10 8.91
CA PHE A 125 0.85 3.26 9.72
C PHE A 125 0.25 4.06 10.88
N ARG A 126 -1.05 3.92 11.10
CA ARG A 126 -1.81 4.58 12.16
C ARG A 126 -1.99 3.61 13.34
N GLU A 127 -1.08 3.63 14.29
CA GLU A 127 -1.08 2.68 15.43
C GLU A 127 -2.41 2.69 16.19
N GLY A 128 -2.97 3.86 16.45
CA GLY A 128 -4.26 3.98 17.15
C GLY A 128 -5.47 3.42 16.41
N ASN A 129 -5.33 3.15 15.10
CA ASN A 129 -6.41 2.67 14.25
C ASN A 129 -6.15 1.26 13.68
N GLY A 130 -4.89 0.82 13.66
CA GLY A 130 -4.50 -0.49 13.13
C GLY A 130 -4.53 -0.61 11.60
N PHE A 131 -4.47 0.51 10.87
CA PHE A 131 -4.41 0.55 9.41
C PHE A 131 -3.53 1.70 8.92
N SER A 132 -3.25 1.75 7.62
CA SER A 132 -2.43 2.82 7.05
C SER A 132 -3.19 4.11 6.82
N GLU A 133 -2.46 5.22 6.66
CA GLU A 133 -2.98 6.40 5.99
C GLU A 133 -3.44 6.05 4.57
N ARG A 134 -4.25 6.91 3.98
CA ARG A 134 -4.48 6.93 2.54
C ARG A 134 -3.35 7.69 1.89
N ALA A 135 -2.49 7.01 1.15
CA ALA A 135 -1.30 7.63 0.59
C ALA A 135 -0.91 7.01 -0.76
N ASN A 136 -0.40 7.85 -1.64
CA ASN A 136 0.28 7.43 -2.85
C ASN A 136 1.77 7.76 -2.72
N ILE A 137 2.61 6.76 -2.93
CA ILE A 137 4.07 6.87 -2.90
C ILE A 137 4.59 6.36 -4.24
N LEU A 138 5.28 7.24 -4.96
CA LEU A 138 5.87 6.91 -6.25
C LEU A 138 7.37 6.69 -6.08
N LEU A 139 7.84 5.56 -6.62
CA LEU A 139 9.24 5.18 -6.66
C LEU A 139 9.74 5.23 -8.11
N ASP A 140 10.96 5.72 -8.30
CA ASP A 140 11.64 5.68 -9.58
C ASP A 140 12.15 4.26 -9.92
N GLU A 141 12.79 4.10 -11.05
CA GLU A 141 13.34 2.83 -11.55
C GLU A 141 14.45 2.27 -10.64
N LYS A 142 15.04 3.09 -9.79
CA LYS A 142 16.08 2.73 -8.81
C LYS A 142 15.53 2.49 -7.40
N ARG A 143 14.20 2.49 -7.23
CA ARG A 143 13.52 2.36 -5.92
C ARG A 143 13.77 3.54 -4.98
N VAL A 144 14.07 4.72 -5.53
CA VAL A 144 14.12 5.95 -4.75
C VAL A 144 12.75 6.61 -4.80
N VAL A 145 12.28 7.10 -3.66
CA VAL A 145 11.02 7.84 -3.57
C VAL A 145 11.13 9.10 -4.43
N SER A 146 10.28 9.23 -5.44
CA SER A 146 10.22 10.40 -6.31
C SER A 146 9.09 11.36 -5.94
N TRP A 147 8.01 10.86 -5.35
CA TRP A 147 6.88 11.67 -4.92
C TRP A 147 6.05 10.96 -3.83
N VAL A 148 5.49 11.75 -2.91
CA VAL A 148 4.62 11.25 -1.82
C VAL A 148 3.46 12.21 -1.63
N LYS A 149 2.27 11.66 -1.47
CA LYS A 149 1.11 12.42 -1.00
C LYS A 149 0.24 11.60 -0.07
N VAL A 150 -0.07 12.17 1.08
CA VAL A 150 -1.06 11.65 2.04
C VAL A 150 -2.36 12.42 1.84
N TYR A 151 -3.47 11.69 1.81
CA TYR A 151 -4.80 12.22 1.59
C TYR A 151 -5.65 12.10 2.86
N PRO A 152 -6.69 12.93 3.03
CA PRO A 152 -7.68 12.68 4.07
C PRO A 152 -8.30 11.28 3.91
N VAL A 153 -8.53 10.58 5.03
CA VAL A 153 -9.05 9.20 5.01
C VAL A 153 -10.39 9.09 4.26
N HIS A 154 -11.20 10.12 4.33
CA HIS A 154 -12.52 10.20 3.68
C HIS A 154 -12.49 10.94 2.32
N SER A 155 -11.42 10.78 1.56
CA SER A 155 -11.34 11.33 0.20
C SER A 155 -10.78 10.30 -0.77
N VAL A 156 -11.18 10.37 -2.04
CA VAL A 156 -10.60 9.57 -3.12
C VAL A 156 -9.41 10.32 -3.69
N PRO A 157 -8.20 9.70 -3.78
CA PRO A 157 -7.08 10.31 -4.47
C PRO A 157 -7.41 10.58 -5.95
N ASP A 158 -7.12 11.78 -6.42
CA ASP A 158 -7.27 12.09 -7.84
C ASP A 158 -6.17 11.37 -8.64
N ILE A 159 -6.57 10.38 -9.44
CA ILE A 159 -5.65 9.59 -10.25
C ILE A 159 -4.95 10.44 -11.33
N GLN A 160 -5.60 11.51 -11.80
CA GLN A 160 -5.02 12.40 -12.80
C GLN A 160 -3.85 13.21 -12.25
N GLU A 161 -3.84 13.46 -10.94
CA GLU A 161 -2.69 14.08 -10.28
C GLU A 161 -1.46 13.16 -10.36
N VAL A 162 -1.62 11.88 -10.04
CA VAL A 162 -0.53 10.89 -10.12
C VAL A 162 -0.03 10.74 -11.57
N ILE A 163 -0.94 10.63 -12.53
CA ILE A 163 -0.59 10.55 -13.95
C ILE A 163 0.15 11.83 -14.39
N GLY A 164 -0.29 12.99 -13.93
CA GLY A 164 0.37 14.27 -14.19
C GLY A 164 1.80 14.33 -13.64
N VAL A 165 2.04 13.79 -12.45
CA VAL A 165 3.39 13.67 -11.87
C VAL A 165 4.26 12.74 -12.73
N LEU A 166 3.74 11.56 -13.09
CA LEU A 166 4.46 10.58 -13.92
C LEU A 166 4.88 11.11 -15.30
N ARG A 167 4.05 11.97 -15.89
CA ARG A 167 4.35 12.58 -17.21
C ARG A 167 5.44 13.66 -17.15
N LYS A 168 5.74 14.19 -15.97
CA LYS A 168 6.73 15.25 -15.76
C LYS A 168 8.10 14.71 -15.35
N GLN A 169 8.19 13.44 -15.04
CA GLN A 169 9.40 12.72 -14.67
C GLN A 169 9.96 11.94 -15.89
#